data_e4b7e4e00828962457489ec5472ce76d
#
_entry.id   e4b7e4e00828962457489ec5472ce76d
#
_cell.length_a   1.000
_cell.length_b   1.000
_cell.length_c   1.000
_cell.angle_alpha   90.00
_cell.angle_beta   90.00
_cell.angle_gamma   90.00
#
_symmetry.space_group_name_H-M   'P 1'
#
loop_
_entity.id
_entity.type
_entity.pdbx_description
1 polymer ?
#
loop_
_entity_poly.entity_id
_entity_poly.type
_entity_poly.pdbx_seq_one_letter_code
_entity_poly.pdbx_strand_id
1 'polypeptide(L)'
;MTSESASQSIAPGRADDIPPSCDERSVLTTFLDYARDTVHAKCAGLSDADARRAPLPGSPLMTISGLVSHLRWVESAWIEKNLLGGTINTPWTDDDPDREFRVAVEVPLTRLLAEYRAACARHRELVASLDLDTPSRGDLRGADPVTLRWVLFHLTEETARHNGHLDILRELADGARGM
;
A
#
# COMPACT_ATOMS: atom_id res chain seq x y z
N MET A 1 -8.60 -31.80 24.66
CA MET A 1 -7.58 -30.76 24.82
C MET A 1 -7.27 -30.21 23.44
N THR A 2 -8.01 -29.19 23.03
CA THR A 2 -7.86 -28.50 21.75
C THR A 2 -6.94 -27.32 21.98
N SER A 3 -5.76 -27.37 21.40
CA SER A 3 -4.82 -26.23 21.42
C SER A 3 -5.33 -25.18 20.45
N GLU A 4 -5.91 -24.11 20.96
CA GLU A 4 -6.11 -22.87 20.20
C GLU A 4 -4.74 -22.28 19.87
N SER A 5 -4.39 -22.37 18.60
CA SER A 5 -3.29 -21.59 18.04
C SER A 5 -3.72 -20.13 17.99
N ALA A 6 -3.34 -19.36 19.00
CA ALA A 6 -3.46 -17.91 18.97
C ALA A 6 -2.63 -17.39 17.80
N SER A 7 -3.31 -16.92 16.76
CA SER A 7 -2.70 -16.11 15.70
C SER A 7 -2.11 -14.86 16.37
N GLN A 8 -0.81 -14.84 16.59
CA GLN A 8 -0.11 -13.64 17.03
C GLN A 8 -0.25 -12.61 15.93
N SER A 9 -1.08 -11.61 16.15
CA SER A 9 -1.06 -10.36 15.39
C SER A 9 0.32 -9.74 15.60
N ILE A 10 1.16 -9.81 14.58
CA ILE A 10 2.45 -9.12 14.59
C ILE A 10 2.09 -7.63 14.45
N ALA A 11 2.19 -6.90 15.54
CA ALA A 11 2.15 -5.45 15.48
C ALA A 11 3.28 -4.99 14.53
N PRO A 12 3.05 -4.02 13.63
CA PRO A 12 4.12 -3.50 12.80
C PRO A 12 5.23 -2.96 13.70
N GLY A 13 6.49 -3.25 13.34
CA GLY A 13 7.63 -2.65 14.01
C GLY A 13 7.49 -1.13 14.02
N ARG A 14 7.97 -0.46 15.05
CA ARG A 14 7.92 1.01 15.10
C ARG A 14 8.98 1.59 14.18
N ALA A 15 8.70 2.75 13.57
CA ALA A 15 9.71 3.47 12.79
C ALA A 15 10.96 3.79 13.62
N ASP A 16 10.79 3.97 14.94
CA ASP A 16 11.87 4.20 15.91
C ASP A 16 12.81 2.99 16.08
N ASP A 17 12.37 1.79 15.67
CA ASP A 17 13.17 0.57 15.74
C ASP A 17 14.17 0.47 14.57
N ILE A 18 14.10 1.39 13.61
CA ILE A 18 15.04 1.44 12.50
C ILE A 18 16.40 1.92 13.01
N PRO A 19 17.48 1.13 12.83
CA PRO A 19 18.80 1.53 13.29
C PRO A 19 19.24 2.85 12.65
N PRO A 20 19.69 3.86 13.43
CA PRO A 20 20.04 5.17 12.89
C PRO A 20 21.31 5.15 12.01
N SER A 21 22.06 4.05 12.02
CA SER A 21 23.33 3.86 11.29
C SER A 21 23.23 2.88 10.13
N CYS A 22 22.03 2.58 9.60
CA CYS A 22 21.91 1.71 8.43
C CYS A 22 22.19 2.49 7.13
N ASP A 23 22.56 1.72 6.08
CA ASP A 23 22.75 2.29 4.75
C ASP A 23 21.43 2.82 4.15
N GLU A 24 21.55 3.68 3.13
CA GLU A 24 20.41 4.35 2.50
C GLU A 24 19.33 3.36 2.00
N ARG A 25 19.75 2.25 1.37
CA ARG A 25 18.80 1.23 0.88
C ARG A 25 18.00 0.64 2.03
N SER A 26 18.68 0.24 3.10
CA SER A 26 18.05 -0.30 4.30
C SER A 26 17.06 0.69 4.92
N VAL A 27 17.41 1.98 4.97
CA VAL A 27 16.49 3.03 5.43
C VAL A 27 15.24 3.06 4.54
N LEU A 28 15.40 3.24 3.23
CA LEU A 28 14.27 3.38 2.30
C LEU A 28 13.34 2.17 2.32
N THR A 29 13.91 0.95 2.27
CA THR A 29 13.10 -0.28 2.24
C THR A 29 12.41 -0.55 3.57
N THR A 30 13.08 -0.28 4.71
CA THR A 30 12.48 -0.51 6.02
C THR A 30 11.35 0.49 6.31
N PHE A 31 11.50 1.77 5.96
CA PHE A 31 10.41 2.74 6.11
C PHE A 31 9.21 2.40 5.22
N LEU A 32 9.45 1.97 3.98
CA LEU A 32 8.38 1.53 3.10
C LEU A 32 7.67 0.28 3.65
N ASP A 33 8.41 -0.69 4.17
CA ASP A 33 7.84 -1.89 4.77
C ASP A 33 7.05 -1.59 6.05
N TYR A 34 7.55 -0.68 6.88
CA TYR A 34 6.80 -0.19 8.02
C TYR A 34 5.46 0.45 7.60
N ALA A 35 5.47 1.29 6.56
CA ALA A 35 4.25 1.90 6.05
C ALA A 35 3.26 0.86 5.51
N ARG A 36 3.73 -0.17 4.80
CA ARG A 36 2.92 -1.31 4.30
C ARG A 36 2.31 -2.12 5.42
N ASP A 37 3.09 -2.45 6.45
CA ASP A 37 2.61 -3.21 7.60
C ASP A 37 1.58 -2.41 8.41
N THR A 38 1.72 -1.10 8.47
CA THR A 38 0.72 -0.19 9.07
C THR A 38 -0.64 -0.31 8.37
N VAL A 39 -0.69 -0.41 7.02
CA VAL A 39 -1.95 -0.65 6.30
C VAL A 39 -2.64 -1.91 6.80
N HIS A 40 -1.91 -3.00 6.96
CA HIS A 40 -2.45 -4.27 7.47
C HIS A 40 -2.94 -4.14 8.92
N ALA A 41 -2.17 -3.46 9.78
CA ALA A 41 -2.55 -3.24 11.18
C ALA A 41 -3.85 -2.42 11.29
N LYS A 42 -3.97 -1.34 10.50
CA LYS A 42 -5.17 -0.49 10.46
C LYS A 42 -6.42 -1.22 9.95
N CYS A 43 -6.25 -2.28 9.17
CA CYS A 43 -7.36 -3.09 8.66
C CYS A 43 -7.66 -4.32 9.53
N ALA A 44 -6.85 -4.63 10.54
CA ALA A 44 -6.99 -5.84 11.35
C ALA A 44 -8.32 -5.86 12.10
N GLY A 45 -9.05 -7.00 12.01
CA GLY A 45 -10.33 -7.22 12.69
C GLY A 45 -11.52 -6.41 12.17
N LEU A 46 -11.34 -5.61 11.11
CA LEU A 46 -12.42 -4.83 10.53
C LEU A 46 -13.38 -5.73 9.72
N SER A 47 -14.68 -5.45 9.82
CA SER A 47 -15.68 -6.14 9.00
C SER A 47 -15.67 -5.63 7.55
N ASP A 48 -16.11 -6.48 6.60
CA ASP A 48 -16.29 -6.06 5.21
C ASP A 48 -17.29 -4.90 5.08
N ALA A 49 -18.33 -4.87 5.92
CA ALA A 49 -19.32 -3.80 5.92
C ALA A 49 -18.70 -2.45 6.30
N ASP A 50 -17.87 -2.43 7.34
CA ASP A 50 -17.17 -1.21 7.76
C ASP A 50 -16.11 -0.78 6.75
N ALA A 51 -15.38 -1.74 6.16
CA ALA A 51 -14.35 -1.45 5.16
C ALA A 51 -14.91 -0.81 3.87
N ARG A 52 -16.17 -1.11 3.53
CA ARG A 52 -16.87 -0.57 2.34
C ARG A 52 -17.55 0.77 2.60
N ARG A 53 -17.69 1.17 3.85
CA ARG A 53 -18.40 2.39 4.21
C ARG A 53 -17.59 3.63 3.79
N ALA A 54 -18.27 4.59 3.14
CA ALA A 54 -17.75 5.91 2.82
C ALA A 54 -18.32 6.93 3.82
N PRO A 55 -17.67 7.18 4.97
CA PRO A 55 -18.24 8.01 6.03
C PRO A 55 -18.17 9.50 5.74
N LEU A 56 -17.41 9.93 4.73
CA LEU A 56 -17.23 11.33 4.35
C LEU A 56 -18.21 11.72 3.23
N PRO A 57 -19.23 12.55 3.49
CA PRO A 57 -20.30 12.84 2.52
C PRO A 57 -19.82 13.41 1.18
N GLY A 58 -18.72 14.19 1.20
CA GLY A 58 -18.13 14.77 -0.01
C GLY A 58 -17.14 13.85 -0.76
N SER A 59 -16.89 12.64 -0.26
CA SER A 59 -15.84 11.73 -0.78
C SER A 59 -16.35 10.28 -0.85
N PRO A 60 -17.26 9.96 -1.78
CA PRO A 60 -17.94 8.65 -1.83
C PRO A 60 -17.00 7.48 -2.18
N LEU A 61 -15.82 7.74 -2.72
CA LEU A 61 -14.81 6.73 -3.00
C LEU A 61 -13.82 6.52 -1.84
N MET A 62 -13.86 7.38 -0.81
CA MET A 62 -12.99 7.29 0.35
C MET A 62 -13.46 6.18 1.29
N THR A 63 -13.10 4.95 0.96
CA THR A 63 -13.38 3.73 1.74
C THR A 63 -12.06 3.02 2.08
N ILE A 64 -12.02 2.25 3.16
CA ILE A 64 -10.85 1.43 3.50
C ILE A 64 -10.55 0.43 2.39
N SER A 65 -11.57 -0.26 1.86
CA SER A 65 -11.41 -1.18 0.73
C SER A 65 -10.81 -0.48 -0.49
N GLY A 66 -11.29 0.71 -0.83
CA GLY A 66 -10.78 1.52 -1.93
C GLY A 66 -9.31 1.89 -1.76
N LEU A 67 -8.93 2.33 -0.55
CA LEU A 67 -7.53 2.69 -0.27
C LEU A 67 -6.57 1.51 -0.33
N VAL A 68 -6.96 0.34 0.19
CA VAL A 68 -6.13 -0.87 0.09
C VAL A 68 -5.94 -1.29 -1.38
N SER A 69 -7.00 -1.23 -2.19
CA SER A 69 -6.92 -1.48 -3.62
C SER A 69 -6.00 -0.47 -4.32
N HIS A 70 -6.17 0.82 -4.04
CA HIS A 70 -5.37 1.89 -4.59
C HIS A 70 -3.87 1.69 -4.30
N LEU A 71 -3.49 1.48 -3.04
CA LEU A 71 -2.09 1.26 -2.64
C LEU A 71 -1.45 0.08 -3.38
N ARG A 72 -2.17 -1.04 -3.55
CA ARG A 72 -1.70 -2.16 -4.37
C ARG A 72 -1.38 -1.72 -5.80
N TRP A 73 -2.29 -0.97 -6.43
CA TRP A 73 -2.15 -0.57 -7.81
C TRP A 73 -1.10 0.51 -8.02
N VAL A 74 -0.98 1.45 -7.09
CA VAL A 74 0.09 2.47 -7.10
C VAL A 74 1.46 1.81 -7.09
N GLU A 75 1.68 0.81 -6.23
CA GLU A 75 2.95 0.09 -6.21
C GLU A 75 3.24 -0.64 -7.52
N SER A 76 2.24 -1.36 -8.08
CA SER A 76 2.40 -2.03 -9.36
C SER A 76 2.68 -1.03 -10.50
N ALA A 77 2.00 0.11 -10.49
CA ALA A 77 2.23 1.15 -11.49
C ALA A 77 3.65 1.73 -11.40
N TRP A 78 4.15 2.02 -10.21
CA TRP A 78 5.47 2.60 -10.06
C TRP A 78 6.60 1.59 -10.25
N ILE A 79 6.48 0.38 -9.74
CA ILE A 79 7.55 -0.61 -9.85
C ILE A 79 7.51 -1.35 -11.19
N GLU A 80 6.38 -1.97 -11.53
CA GLU A 80 6.32 -2.84 -12.70
C GLU A 80 6.25 -2.06 -14.01
N LYS A 81 5.37 -1.03 -14.06
CA LYS A 81 5.16 -0.26 -15.30
C LYS A 81 6.21 0.83 -15.43
N ASN A 82 6.32 1.74 -14.46
CA ASN A 82 7.14 2.95 -14.61
C ASN A 82 8.64 2.62 -14.46
N LEU A 83 9.06 1.96 -13.38
CA LEU A 83 10.48 1.66 -13.16
C LEU A 83 10.99 0.60 -14.14
N LEU A 84 10.30 -0.54 -14.25
CA LEU A 84 10.78 -1.68 -15.04
C LEU A 84 10.35 -1.64 -16.50
N GLY A 85 9.42 -0.78 -16.90
CA GLY A 85 8.91 -0.66 -18.28
C GLY A 85 8.02 -1.83 -18.70
N GLY A 86 7.48 -2.57 -17.72
CA GLY A 86 6.58 -3.69 -17.97
C GLY A 86 5.14 -3.27 -18.25
N THR A 87 4.29 -4.26 -18.47
CA THR A 87 2.84 -4.06 -18.65
C THR A 87 2.10 -4.56 -17.42
N ILE A 88 1.15 -3.78 -16.93
CA ILE A 88 0.22 -4.16 -15.86
C ILE A 88 -1.22 -4.11 -16.38
N ASN A 89 -2.03 -5.06 -15.94
CA ASN A 89 -3.46 -5.08 -16.29
C ASN A 89 -4.26 -4.31 -15.22
N THR A 90 -4.35 -3.00 -15.41
CA THR A 90 -5.00 -2.09 -14.46
C THR A 90 -6.52 -2.20 -14.51
N PRO A 91 -7.25 -1.98 -13.39
CA PRO A 91 -8.70 -1.95 -13.41
C PRO A 91 -9.25 -0.68 -14.05
N TRP A 92 -8.51 0.43 -14.03
CA TRP A 92 -8.96 1.71 -14.59
C TRP A 92 -8.74 1.79 -16.09
N THR A 93 -9.53 2.64 -16.71
CA THR A 93 -9.45 3.03 -18.12
C THR A 93 -9.49 4.56 -18.21
N ASP A 94 -9.28 5.11 -19.40
CA ASP A 94 -9.40 6.56 -19.61
C ASP A 94 -10.83 7.07 -19.35
N ASP A 95 -11.84 6.24 -19.60
CA ASP A 95 -13.26 6.56 -19.32
C ASP A 95 -13.64 6.37 -17.83
N ASP A 96 -12.90 5.57 -17.09
CA ASP A 96 -13.14 5.26 -15.70
C ASP A 96 -11.83 5.23 -14.88
N PRO A 97 -11.21 6.38 -14.61
CA PRO A 97 -9.92 6.47 -13.93
C PRO A 97 -9.98 6.03 -12.45
N ASP A 98 -11.14 6.09 -11.81
CA ASP A 98 -11.33 5.73 -10.39
C ASP A 98 -11.88 4.33 -10.19
N ARG A 99 -11.88 3.49 -11.22
CA ARG A 99 -12.49 2.15 -11.15
C ARG A 99 -11.87 1.28 -10.07
N GLU A 100 -10.59 1.44 -9.75
CA GLU A 100 -9.91 0.68 -8.69
C GLU A 100 -10.56 0.86 -7.31
N PHE A 101 -11.11 2.05 -7.03
CA PHE A 101 -11.83 2.32 -5.79
C PHE A 101 -13.24 1.72 -5.83
N ARG A 102 -13.95 1.83 -6.97
CA ARG A 102 -15.32 1.37 -7.10
C ARG A 102 -15.46 -0.15 -7.04
N VAL A 103 -14.57 -0.87 -7.72
CA VAL A 103 -14.62 -2.34 -7.72
C VAL A 103 -14.17 -2.95 -6.39
N ALA A 104 -13.37 -2.23 -5.61
CA ALA A 104 -12.85 -2.71 -4.34
C ALA A 104 -13.93 -2.98 -3.30
N VAL A 105 -15.03 -2.24 -3.32
CA VAL A 105 -16.13 -2.44 -2.36
C VAL A 105 -16.90 -3.73 -2.60
N GLU A 106 -16.76 -4.36 -3.75
CA GLU A 106 -17.35 -5.67 -4.08
C GLU A 106 -16.44 -6.84 -3.66
N VAL A 107 -15.20 -6.57 -3.27
CA VAL A 107 -14.20 -7.58 -2.91
C VAL A 107 -14.08 -7.67 -1.38
N PRO A 108 -14.03 -8.87 -0.78
CA PRO A 108 -13.77 -9.01 0.64
C PRO A 108 -12.44 -8.37 1.05
N LEU A 109 -12.42 -7.65 2.18
CA LEU A 109 -11.22 -6.96 2.68
C LEU A 109 -10.03 -7.91 2.84
N THR A 110 -10.29 -9.12 3.34
CA THR A 110 -9.26 -10.16 3.50
C THR A 110 -8.57 -10.50 2.18
N ARG A 111 -9.31 -10.52 1.07
CA ARG A 111 -8.76 -10.76 -0.27
C ARG A 111 -7.94 -9.56 -0.75
N LEU A 112 -8.43 -8.33 -0.59
CA LEU A 112 -7.70 -7.11 -0.95
C LEU A 112 -6.36 -7.04 -0.22
N LEU A 113 -6.36 -7.32 1.09
CA LEU A 113 -5.13 -7.36 1.90
C LEU A 113 -4.17 -8.47 1.47
N ALA A 114 -4.67 -9.65 1.13
CA ALA A 114 -3.83 -10.74 0.63
C ALA A 114 -3.19 -10.38 -0.72
N GLU A 115 -3.94 -9.77 -1.63
CA GLU A 115 -3.46 -9.30 -2.93
C GLU A 115 -2.42 -8.17 -2.77
N TYR A 116 -2.64 -7.22 -1.86
CA TYR A 116 -1.68 -6.16 -1.55
C TYR A 116 -0.39 -6.74 -0.98
N ARG A 117 -0.47 -7.66 -0.02
CA ARG A 117 0.70 -8.33 0.56
C ARG A 117 1.51 -9.09 -0.49
N ALA A 118 0.84 -9.83 -1.38
CA ALA A 118 1.49 -10.55 -2.46
C ALA A 118 2.20 -9.61 -3.45
N ALA A 119 1.58 -8.48 -3.78
CA ALA A 119 2.19 -7.45 -4.62
C ALA A 119 3.44 -6.87 -3.94
N CYS A 120 3.36 -6.47 -2.67
CA CYS A 120 4.52 -5.96 -1.92
C CYS A 120 5.68 -6.96 -1.86
N ALA A 121 5.40 -8.25 -1.62
CA ALA A 121 6.44 -9.30 -1.61
C ALA A 121 7.12 -9.41 -2.98
N ARG A 122 6.33 -9.47 -4.06
CA ARG A 122 6.85 -9.48 -5.42
C ARG A 122 7.68 -8.24 -5.75
N HIS A 123 7.23 -7.06 -5.35
CA HIS A 123 7.94 -5.82 -5.61
C HIS A 123 9.29 -5.75 -4.87
N ARG A 124 9.38 -6.27 -3.64
CA ARG A 124 10.67 -6.42 -2.94
C ARG A 124 11.66 -7.27 -3.76
N GLU A 125 11.20 -8.41 -4.26
CA GLU A 125 12.04 -9.30 -5.07
C GLU A 125 12.51 -8.61 -6.37
N LEU A 126 11.60 -7.93 -7.08
CA LEU A 126 11.90 -7.25 -8.34
C LEU A 126 12.96 -6.16 -8.20
N VAL A 127 13.01 -5.45 -7.08
CA VAL A 127 13.95 -4.35 -6.86
C VAL A 127 15.19 -4.73 -6.04
N ALA A 128 15.24 -5.93 -5.48
CA ALA A 128 16.29 -6.34 -4.53
C ALA A 128 17.72 -6.20 -5.08
N SER A 129 17.92 -6.53 -6.36
CA SER A 129 19.23 -6.51 -7.03
C SER A 129 19.51 -5.24 -7.84
N LEU A 130 18.55 -4.29 -7.92
CA LEU A 130 18.72 -3.07 -8.70
C LEU A 130 19.52 -2.06 -7.90
N ASP A 131 20.36 -1.26 -8.56
CA ASP A 131 21.01 -0.10 -7.95
C ASP A 131 19.97 0.99 -7.65
N LEU A 132 20.17 1.78 -6.57
CA LEU A 132 19.27 2.89 -6.22
C LEU A 132 19.23 3.96 -7.31
N ASP A 133 20.28 4.10 -8.11
CA ASP A 133 20.35 5.03 -9.24
C ASP A 133 19.83 4.43 -10.55
N THR A 134 19.30 3.20 -10.54
CA THR A 134 18.68 2.59 -11.71
C THR A 134 17.55 3.48 -12.23
N PRO A 135 17.64 3.99 -13.49
CA PRO A 135 16.61 4.84 -14.05
C PRO A 135 15.37 4.05 -14.45
N SER A 136 14.22 4.71 -14.38
CA SER A 136 12.96 4.17 -14.89
C SER A 136 13.01 3.96 -16.40
N ARG A 137 12.32 2.91 -16.88
CA ARG A 137 12.24 2.53 -18.30
C ARG A 137 10.88 2.77 -18.92
N GLY A 138 9.86 2.98 -18.07
CA GLY A 138 8.50 3.25 -18.54
C GLY A 138 8.32 4.69 -18.98
N ASP A 139 7.31 4.93 -19.81
CA ASP A 139 6.91 6.27 -20.20
C ASP A 139 6.22 7.00 -19.04
N LEU A 140 6.84 8.03 -18.54
CA LEU A 140 6.31 8.93 -17.51
C LEU A 140 5.54 10.12 -18.12
N ARG A 141 4.84 9.89 -19.23
CA ARG A 141 4.07 10.93 -19.97
C ARG A 141 4.96 12.09 -20.43
N GLY A 142 6.16 11.75 -20.90
CA GLY A 142 7.13 12.71 -21.40
C GLY A 142 7.96 13.42 -20.32
N ALA A 143 7.83 13.04 -19.05
CA ALA A 143 8.73 13.51 -18.00
C ALA A 143 10.07 12.75 -18.05
N ASP A 144 11.11 13.36 -17.46
CA ASP A 144 12.43 12.74 -17.33
C ASP A 144 12.36 11.45 -16.48
N PRO A 145 13.21 10.45 -16.77
CA PRO A 145 13.28 9.24 -15.99
C PRO A 145 13.59 9.53 -14.51
N VAL A 146 12.87 8.85 -13.62
CA VAL A 146 13.17 8.86 -12.17
C VAL A 146 14.01 7.64 -11.81
N THR A 147 14.69 7.66 -10.64
CA THR A 147 15.49 6.53 -10.17
C THR A 147 14.69 5.61 -9.24
N LEU A 148 15.21 4.39 -9.00
CA LEU A 148 14.64 3.50 -7.97
C LEU A 148 14.57 4.20 -6.59
N ARG A 149 15.62 4.97 -6.21
CA ARG A 149 15.63 5.77 -4.98
C ARG A 149 14.40 6.67 -4.89
N TRP A 150 14.13 7.41 -5.95
CA TRP A 150 12.96 8.28 -6.03
C TRP A 150 11.65 7.50 -5.89
N VAL A 151 11.52 6.35 -6.57
CA VAL A 151 10.33 5.49 -6.50
C VAL A 151 10.09 4.97 -5.08
N LEU A 152 11.13 4.48 -4.39
CA LEU A 152 11.01 3.99 -3.01
C LEU A 152 10.59 5.11 -2.05
N PHE A 153 11.15 6.30 -2.20
CA PHE A 153 10.77 7.45 -1.40
C PHE A 153 9.33 7.88 -1.66
N HIS A 154 8.94 7.95 -2.93
CA HIS A 154 7.57 8.29 -3.34
C HIS A 154 6.54 7.28 -2.79
N LEU A 155 6.81 5.97 -2.92
CA LEU A 155 5.92 4.95 -2.37
C LEU A 155 5.81 5.02 -0.84
N THR A 156 6.89 5.40 -0.15
CA THR A 156 6.85 5.62 1.30
C THR A 156 5.95 6.81 1.65
N GLU A 157 6.11 7.94 0.95
CA GLU A 157 5.28 9.14 1.14
C GLU A 157 3.80 8.85 0.86
N GLU A 158 3.51 8.22 -0.26
CA GLU A 158 2.17 7.87 -0.70
C GLU A 158 1.48 6.91 0.29
N THR A 159 2.17 5.85 0.70
CA THR A 159 1.62 4.91 1.67
C THR A 159 1.40 5.56 3.04
N ALA A 160 2.35 6.38 3.51
CA ALA A 160 2.21 7.10 4.78
C ALA A 160 1.04 8.10 4.77
N ARG A 161 0.83 8.82 3.66
CA ARG A 161 -0.32 9.69 3.47
C ARG A 161 -1.63 8.92 3.59
N HIS A 162 -1.73 7.78 2.93
CA HIS A 162 -2.92 6.95 2.96
C HIS A 162 -3.11 6.21 4.30
N ASN A 163 -2.06 5.95 5.05
CA ASN A 163 -2.17 5.48 6.44
C ASN A 163 -2.88 6.51 7.33
N GLY A 164 -2.60 7.81 7.16
CA GLY A 164 -3.34 8.86 7.84
C GLY A 164 -4.83 8.89 7.46
N HIS A 165 -5.19 8.62 6.20
CA HIS A 165 -6.58 8.45 5.81
C HIS A 165 -7.21 7.20 6.44
N LEU A 166 -6.48 6.08 6.49
CA LEU A 166 -6.94 4.84 7.14
C LEU A 166 -7.17 5.05 8.63
N ASP A 167 -6.34 5.85 9.32
CA ASP A 167 -6.55 6.20 10.73
C ASP A 167 -7.91 6.85 10.95
N ILE A 168 -8.23 7.87 10.16
CA ILE A 168 -9.50 8.59 10.25
C ILE A 168 -10.68 7.67 9.92
N LEU A 169 -10.58 6.92 8.83
CA LEU A 169 -11.64 6.01 8.39
C LEU A 169 -11.86 4.88 9.41
N ARG A 170 -10.80 4.37 10.04
CA ARG A 170 -10.88 3.36 11.08
C ARG A 170 -11.61 3.88 12.32
N GLU A 171 -11.24 5.07 12.81
CA GLU A 171 -11.94 5.70 13.94
C GLU A 171 -13.42 5.93 13.64
N LEU A 172 -13.76 6.38 12.43
CA LEU A 172 -15.15 6.58 11.99
C LEU A 172 -15.91 5.25 11.78
N ALA A 173 -15.22 4.16 11.53
CA ALA A 173 -15.83 2.86 11.29
C ALA A 173 -16.22 2.15 12.59
N ASP A 174 -15.31 2.00 13.54
CA ASP A 174 -15.49 1.20 14.75
C ASP A 174 -14.96 1.87 16.04
N GLY A 175 -14.47 3.11 15.95
CA GLY A 175 -13.96 3.89 17.10
C GLY A 175 -12.54 3.51 17.51
N ALA A 176 -11.85 2.59 16.81
CA ALA A 176 -10.47 2.23 17.11
C ALA A 176 -9.55 3.41 16.78
N ARG A 177 -8.65 3.74 17.70
CA ARG A 177 -7.73 4.88 17.60
C ARG A 177 -6.29 4.44 17.70
N GLY A 178 -5.46 5.15 16.97
CA GLY A 178 -4.00 5.15 17.11
C GLY A 178 -3.35 3.79 16.87
N MET A 179 -2.07 3.77 17.01
CA MET A 179 -1.23 2.68 17.44
C MET A 179 -0.41 3.16 18.60
#